data_d9b10d45cf52ecd70257cb435eb5f811
#
_entry.id   d9b10d45cf52ecd70257cb435eb5f811
#
_cell.length_a   1.000
_cell.length_b   1.000
_cell.length_c   1.000
_cell.angle_alpha   90.00
_cell.angle_beta   90.00
_cell.angle_gamma   90.00
#
_symmetry.space_group_name_H-M   'P 1'
#
loop_
_entity.id
_entity.type
_entity.pdbx_description
1 polymer ?
#
loop_
_entity_poly.entity_id
_entity_poly.type
_entity_poly.pdbx_seq_one_letter_code
_entity_poly.pdbx_strand_id
1 'polypeptide(L)'
;YYAFGAAVAEVSVDTLSGEYQVDRVDILHDVGDSLNPAIDIGQVEGGFIQGMGWLTSEELKWNEAGQLISDGPATYKIPTYGDLPPVFNVELMEGHPNSMASIYRSKAVGEPPFMLGISVWSALRDALASLADYREAPRLDTPATPERVLLAAEALHSRHSDWPPAFEESAP
;
A
#
# COMPACT_ATOMS: atom_id res chain seq x y z
N TYR A 1 -21.97 -7.02 10.94
CA TYR A 1 -20.81 -7.87 11.20
C TYR A 1 -19.52 -7.20 10.73
N TYR A 2 -18.40 -7.77 11.15
CA TYR A 2 -17.08 -7.30 10.73
C TYR A 2 -16.42 -8.36 9.83
N ALA A 3 -15.76 -7.91 8.75
CA ALA A 3 -14.79 -8.71 8.02
C ALA A 3 -13.39 -8.39 8.57
N PHE A 4 -12.68 -9.41 9.04
CA PHE A 4 -11.34 -9.25 9.60
C PHE A 4 -10.30 -9.54 8.53
N GLY A 5 -9.16 -8.87 8.62
CA GLY A 5 -8.05 -9.15 7.73
C GLY A 5 -6.76 -8.59 8.30
N ALA A 6 -5.66 -9.19 7.88
CA ALA A 6 -4.32 -8.70 8.14
C ALA A 6 -3.51 -8.74 6.85
N ALA A 7 -2.69 -7.72 6.64
CA ALA A 7 -1.75 -7.67 5.53
C ALA A 7 -0.38 -7.19 6.00
N VAL A 8 0.65 -7.78 5.42
CA VAL A 8 2.04 -7.35 5.57
C VAL A 8 2.58 -7.03 4.20
N ALA A 9 3.22 -5.88 4.06
CA ALA A 9 3.86 -5.44 2.82
C ALA A 9 5.35 -5.21 3.04
N GLU A 10 6.15 -5.53 2.04
CA GLU A 10 7.56 -5.23 1.93
C GLU A 10 7.79 -4.33 0.73
N VAL A 11 8.60 -3.28 0.90
CA VAL A 11 8.85 -2.28 -0.14
C VAL A 11 10.34 -1.96 -0.23
N SER A 12 10.79 -1.63 -1.45
CA SER A 12 12.08 -1.02 -1.71
C SER A 12 11.88 0.42 -2.16
N VAL A 13 12.68 1.36 -1.64
CA VAL A 13 12.61 2.79 -1.96
C VAL A 13 13.95 3.27 -2.47
N ASP A 14 13.96 3.90 -3.64
CA ASP A 14 15.10 4.67 -4.12
C ASP A 14 15.04 6.08 -3.51
N THR A 15 15.96 6.37 -2.62
CA THR A 15 16.02 7.63 -1.90
C THR A 15 16.51 8.81 -2.73
N LEU A 16 17.02 8.57 -3.95
CA LEU A 16 17.46 9.62 -4.87
C LEU A 16 16.37 10.09 -5.82
N SER A 17 15.42 9.22 -6.14
CA SER A 17 14.31 9.53 -7.06
C SER A 17 12.94 9.58 -6.36
N GLY A 18 12.84 8.92 -5.19
CA GLY A 18 11.57 8.69 -4.50
C GLY A 18 10.75 7.56 -5.13
N GLU A 19 11.24 6.94 -6.20
CA GLU A 19 10.60 5.76 -6.77
C GLU A 19 10.65 4.59 -5.78
N TYR A 20 9.64 3.75 -5.82
CA TYR A 20 9.57 2.57 -4.95
C TYR A 20 8.90 1.41 -5.67
N GLN A 21 9.14 0.23 -5.14
CA GLN A 21 8.49 -1.00 -5.56
C GLN A 21 7.89 -1.70 -4.35
N VAL A 22 6.72 -2.30 -4.53
CA VAL A 22 6.14 -3.22 -3.56
C VAL A 22 6.68 -4.61 -3.91
N ASP A 23 7.58 -5.14 -3.08
CA ASP A 23 8.30 -6.38 -3.36
C ASP A 23 7.48 -7.61 -2.98
N ARG A 24 6.72 -7.50 -1.89
CA ARG A 24 5.94 -8.61 -1.36
C ARG A 24 4.71 -8.11 -0.61
N VAL A 25 3.63 -8.87 -0.74
CA VAL A 25 2.42 -8.73 0.08
C VAL A 25 1.91 -10.10 0.47
N ASP A 26 1.61 -10.26 1.76
CA ASP A 26 0.93 -11.42 2.32
C ASP A 26 -0.36 -10.97 2.99
N ILE A 27 -1.48 -11.61 2.64
CA ILE A 27 -2.82 -11.29 3.13
C ILE A 27 -3.49 -12.53 3.70
N LEU A 28 -4.06 -12.41 4.89
CA LEU A 28 -5.05 -13.33 5.44
C LEU A 28 -6.37 -12.58 5.62
N HIS A 29 -7.46 -13.05 4.97
CA HIS A 29 -8.73 -12.34 4.97
C HIS A 29 -9.92 -13.23 5.31
N ASP A 30 -10.84 -12.69 6.15
CA ASP A 30 -12.05 -13.35 6.60
C ASP A 30 -13.22 -13.01 5.65
N VAL A 31 -13.69 -14.02 4.94
CA VAL A 31 -14.87 -13.94 4.06
C VAL A 31 -16.07 -14.73 4.62
N GLY A 32 -15.99 -15.17 5.89
CA GLY A 32 -16.91 -16.16 6.44
C GLY A 32 -16.75 -17.51 5.73
N ASP A 33 -17.85 -18.25 5.57
CA ASP A 33 -17.84 -19.45 4.72
C ASP A 33 -17.85 -18.99 3.25
N SER A 34 -16.75 -19.21 2.55
CA SER A 34 -16.60 -18.80 1.16
C SER A 34 -17.60 -19.55 0.26
N LEU A 35 -18.32 -18.80 -0.57
CA LEU A 35 -19.23 -19.38 -1.58
C LEU A 35 -18.47 -19.88 -2.82
N ASN A 36 -17.37 -19.22 -3.15
CA ASN A 36 -16.47 -19.60 -4.23
C ASN A 36 -15.06 -19.07 -3.94
N PRO A 37 -14.16 -19.89 -3.38
CA PRO A 37 -12.83 -19.44 -2.97
C PRO A 37 -12.02 -18.76 -4.07
N ALA A 38 -12.13 -19.21 -5.31
CA ALA A 38 -11.39 -18.62 -6.43
C ALA A 38 -11.87 -17.19 -6.74
N ILE A 39 -13.19 -16.95 -6.65
CA ILE A 39 -13.75 -15.61 -6.82
C ILE A 39 -13.39 -14.73 -5.62
N ASP A 40 -13.52 -15.26 -4.41
CA ASP A 40 -13.25 -14.48 -3.19
C ASP A 40 -11.77 -14.08 -3.10
N ILE A 41 -10.83 -14.95 -3.46
CA ILE A 41 -9.40 -14.60 -3.58
C ILE A 41 -9.22 -13.47 -4.58
N GLY A 42 -9.79 -13.57 -5.79
CA GLY A 42 -9.69 -12.51 -6.79
C GLY A 42 -10.31 -11.19 -6.34
N GLN A 43 -11.36 -11.21 -5.51
CA GLN A 43 -11.92 -9.99 -4.90
C GLN A 43 -10.99 -9.39 -3.86
N VAL A 44 -10.34 -10.22 -3.05
CA VAL A 44 -9.35 -9.74 -2.05
C VAL A 44 -8.16 -9.11 -2.77
N GLU A 45 -7.61 -9.76 -3.78
CA GLU A 45 -6.51 -9.24 -4.61
C GLU A 45 -6.90 -7.91 -5.26
N GLY A 46 -8.03 -7.86 -5.94
CA GLY A 46 -8.51 -6.66 -6.63
C GLY A 46 -8.80 -5.50 -5.67
N GLY A 47 -9.45 -5.77 -4.54
CA GLY A 47 -9.73 -4.77 -3.51
C GLY A 47 -8.47 -4.22 -2.88
N PHE A 48 -7.49 -5.09 -2.58
CA PHE A 48 -6.20 -4.67 -2.05
C PHE A 48 -5.47 -3.74 -3.02
N ILE A 49 -5.36 -4.11 -4.29
CA ILE A 49 -4.66 -3.30 -5.32
C ILE A 49 -5.35 -1.94 -5.49
N GLN A 50 -6.68 -1.89 -5.45
CA GLN A 50 -7.40 -0.63 -5.50
C GLN A 50 -7.09 0.24 -4.26
N GLY A 51 -7.13 -0.33 -3.07
CA GLY A 51 -6.77 0.38 -1.83
C GLY A 51 -5.31 0.86 -1.83
N MET A 52 -4.39 0.05 -2.35
CA MET A 52 -3.00 0.44 -2.57
C MET A 52 -2.90 1.64 -3.51
N GLY A 53 -3.62 1.62 -4.64
CA GLY A 53 -3.64 2.71 -5.60
C GLY A 53 -4.07 4.04 -5.00
N TRP A 54 -5.12 4.05 -4.17
CA TRP A 54 -5.59 5.26 -3.48
C TRP A 54 -4.53 5.90 -2.59
N LEU A 55 -3.66 5.08 -2.03
CA LEU A 55 -2.64 5.53 -1.08
C LEU A 55 -1.30 5.84 -1.75
N THR A 56 -1.14 5.51 -3.02
CA THR A 56 0.15 5.58 -3.74
C THR A 56 0.09 6.39 -5.03
N SER A 57 -0.58 5.93 -6.07
CA SER A 57 -0.50 6.51 -7.42
C SER A 57 -1.71 7.36 -7.82
N GLU A 58 -2.85 7.15 -7.19
CA GLU A 58 -4.11 7.79 -7.57
C GLU A 58 -4.22 9.21 -6.99
N GLU A 59 -3.67 10.19 -7.69
CA GLU A 59 -3.65 11.59 -7.26
C GLU A 59 -4.75 12.40 -7.93
N LEU A 60 -5.59 13.06 -7.11
CA LEU A 60 -6.57 14.02 -7.58
C LEU A 60 -5.95 15.40 -7.67
N LYS A 61 -6.00 16.02 -8.86
CA LYS A 61 -5.47 17.36 -9.11
C LYS A 61 -6.57 18.29 -9.60
N TRP A 62 -6.58 19.51 -9.05
CA TRP A 62 -7.49 20.58 -9.45
C TRP A 62 -6.70 21.78 -9.94
N ASN A 63 -7.25 22.49 -10.91
CA ASN A 63 -6.71 23.79 -11.34
C ASN A 63 -7.13 24.90 -10.37
N GLU A 64 -6.63 26.12 -10.61
CA GLU A 64 -6.94 27.30 -9.78
C GLU A 64 -8.43 27.66 -9.76
N ALA A 65 -9.19 27.27 -10.77
CA ALA A 65 -10.63 27.46 -10.84
C ALA A 65 -11.44 26.36 -10.11
N GLY A 66 -10.76 25.39 -9.46
CA GLY A 66 -11.40 24.28 -8.75
C GLY A 66 -11.94 23.18 -9.66
N GLN A 67 -11.54 23.13 -10.92
CA GLN A 67 -11.92 22.07 -11.85
C GLN A 67 -10.96 20.88 -11.71
N LEU A 68 -11.50 19.67 -11.63
CA LEU A 68 -10.70 18.43 -11.62
C LEU A 68 -10.00 18.26 -12.97
N ILE A 69 -8.69 18.11 -12.97
CA ILE A 69 -7.86 17.89 -14.18
C ILE A 69 -7.35 16.46 -14.29
N SER A 70 -7.43 15.66 -13.22
CA SER A 70 -7.18 14.22 -13.25
C SER A 70 -8.50 13.46 -13.45
N ASP A 71 -9.17 13.72 -14.59
CA ASP A 71 -10.54 13.27 -14.88
C ASP A 71 -10.62 12.12 -15.89
N GLY A 72 -9.50 11.51 -16.22
CA GLY A 72 -9.47 10.41 -17.19
C GLY A 72 -8.25 9.50 -17.06
N PRO A 73 -8.23 8.37 -17.79
CA PRO A 73 -7.15 7.36 -17.66
C PRO A 73 -5.74 7.87 -17.97
N ALA A 74 -5.63 8.97 -18.72
CA ALA A 74 -4.36 9.60 -19.03
C ALA A 74 -3.79 10.39 -17.85
N THR A 75 -4.63 10.87 -16.94
CA THR A 75 -4.26 11.82 -15.87
C THR A 75 -4.52 11.25 -14.46
N TYR A 76 -5.45 10.30 -14.33
CA TYR A 76 -5.71 9.57 -13.09
C TYR A 76 -5.11 8.17 -13.18
N LYS A 77 -4.07 7.91 -12.40
CA LYS A 77 -3.21 6.72 -12.53
C LYS A 77 -3.60 5.63 -11.54
N ILE A 78 -4.49 4.73 -11.98
CA ILE A 78 -4.74 3.49 -11.25
C ILE A 78 -3.53 2.54 -11.38
N PRO A 79 -3.29 1.64 -10.42
CA PRO A 79 -2.27 0.61 -10.55
C PRO A 79 -2.45 -0.22 -11.82
N THR A 80 -1.34 -0.52 -12.47
CA THR A 80 -1.26 -1.37 -13.66
C THR A 80 -0.74 -2.76 -13.30
N TYR A 81 -0.67 -3.66 -14.27
CA TYR A 81 -0.04 -4.97 -14.08
C TYR A 81 1.43 -4.88 -13.63
N GLY A 82 2.14 -3.83 -14.05
CA GLY A 82 3.53 -3.60 -13.66
C GLY A 82 3.72 -3.17 -12.19
N ASP A 83 2.64 -2.73 -11.55
CA ASP A 83 2.64 -2.29 -10.15
C ASP A 83 2.29 -3.43 -9.17
N LEU A 84 1.96 -4.63 -9.71
CA LEU A 84 1.68 -5.79 -8.87
C LEU A 84 2.95 -6.25 -8.15
N PRO A 85 2.87 -6.58 -6.85
CA PRO A 85 4.00 -7.15 -6.15
C PRO A 85 4.39 -8.50 -6.77
N PRO A 86 5.69 -8.75 -7.04
CA PRO A 86 6.15 -10.02 -7.61
C PRO A 86 5.88 -11.21 -6.69
N VAL A 87 5.71 -10.98 -5.40
CA VAL A 87 5.24 -11.98 -4.44
C VAL A 87 3.94 -11.47 -3.83
N PHE A 88 2.83 -12.09 -4.23
CA PHE A 88 1.50 -11.70 -3.78
C PHE A 88 0.74 -12.94 -3.29
N ASN A 89 0.71 -13.13 -1.97
CA ASN A 89 0.07 -14.28 -1.33
C ASN A 89 -1.23 -13.84 -0.67
N VAL A 90 -2.32 -14.50 -1.02
CA VAL A 90 -3.64 -14.27 -0.43
C VAL A 90 -4.21 -15.59 0.08
N GLU A 91 -4.55 -15.62 1.36
CA GLU A 91 -5.21 -16.74 2.00
C GLU A 91 -6.54 -16.30 2.61
N LEU A 92 -7.55 -17.15 2.49
CA LEU A 92 -8.83 -16.96 3.16
C LEU A 92 -8.79 -17.64 4.54
N MET A 93 -9.35 -16.95 5.55
CA MET A 93 -9.43 -17.48 6.91
C MET A 93 -10.49 -18.61 6.94
N GLU A 94 -10.06 -19.84 7.16
CA GLU A 94 -10.94 -21.00 7.21
C GLU A 94 -11.52 -21.23 8.63
N GLY A 95 -12.71 -21.83 8.68
CA GLY A 95 -13.36 -22.23 9.95
C GLY A 95 -13.94 -21.06 10.75
N HIS A 96 -14.13 -19.90 10.13
CA HIS A 96 -14.69 -18.70 10.76
C HIS A 96 -15.99 -18.23 10.07
N PRO A 97 -17.08 -19.01 10.14
CA PRO A 97 -18.36 -18.64 9.54
C PRO A 97 -18.88 -17.34 10.16
N ASN A 98 -19.64 -16.57 9.37
CA ASN A 98 -20.27 -15.37 9.88
C ASN A 98 -21.13 -15.68 11.10
N SER A 99 -20.91 -14.99 12.22
CA SER A 99 -21.71 -15.13 13.44
C SER A 99 -23.13 -14.60 13.28
N MET A 100 -23.32 -13.64 12.36
CA MET A 100 -24.62 -13.09 12.01
C MET A 100 -25.28 -13.91 10.90
N ALA A 101 -26.62 -13.86 10.83
CA ALA A 101 -27.35 -14.51 9.75
C ALA A 101 -27.01 -13.86 8.40
N SER A 102 -26.46 -14.64 7.49
CA SER A 102 -26.13 -14.27 6.11
C SER A 102 -26.29 -15.49 5.20
N ILE A 103 -26.25 -15.26 3.88
CA ILE A 103 -26.33 -16.36 2.91
C ILE A 103 -25.13 -17.28 3.10
N TYR A 104 -25.41 -18.55 3.43
CA TYR A 104 -24.41 -19.58 3.74
C TYR A 104 -23.34 -19.12 4.74
N ARG A 105 -23.66 -18.16 5.62
CA ARG A 105 -22.72 -17.62 6.61
C ARG A 105 -21.46 -16.98 6.00
N SER A 106 -21.56 -16.54 4.73
CA SER A 106 -20.54 -15.76 4.04
C SER A 106 -20.50 -14.30 4.56
N LYS A 107 -19.43 -13.59 4.22
CA LYS A 107 -19.28 -12.17 4.46
C LYS A 107 -19.05 -11.42 3.14
N ALA A 108 -19.28 -10.10 3.13
CA ALA A 108 -18.92 -9.26 2.02
C ALA A 108 -17.40 -9.30 1.80
N VAL A 109 -16.95 -9.35 0.55
CA VAL A 109 -15.53 -9.49 0.20
C VAL A 109 -15.04 -8.44 -0.80
N GLY A 110 -15.92 -7.73 -1.49
CA GLY A 110 -15.51 -6.78 -2.54
C GLY A 110 -14.74 -5.56 -2.02
N GLU A 111 -15.25 -4.90 -0.96
CA GLU A 111 -14.67 -3.65 -0.45
C GLU A 111 -13.84 -3.80 0.85
N PRO A 112 -14.12 -4.72 1.78
CA PRO A 112 -13.33 -4.83 3.00
C PRO A 112 -11.81 -4.95 2.78
N PRO A 113 -11.32 -5.62 1.74
CA PRO A 113 -9.88 -5.70 1.45
C PRO A 113 -9.20 -4.38 1.11
N PHE A 114 -9.92 -3.33 0.72
CA PHE A 114 -9.33 -2.02 0.39
C PHE A 114 -8.49 -1.47 1.52
N MET A 115 -8.95 -1.61 2.74
CA MET A 115 -8.25 -1.10 3.93
C MET A 115 -6.90 -1.78 4.17
N LEU A 116 -6.70 -2.98 3.65
CA LEU A 116 -5.43 -3.71 3.74
C LEU A 116 -4.31 -3.01 2.94
N GLY A 117 -4.65 -2.20 1.93
CA GLY A 117 -3.70 -1.35 1.18
C GLY A 117 -2.92 -0.37 2.07
N ILE A 118 -3.43 -0.06 3.29
CA ILE A 118 -2.71 0.76 4.28
C ILE A 118 -1.37 0.13 4.65
N SER A 119 -1.22 -1.20 4.55
CA SER A 119 0.05 -1.90 4.81
C SER A 119 1.18 -1.40 3.92
N VAL A 120 0.90 -1.10 2.64
CA VAL A 120 1.90 -0.56 1.71
C VAL A 120 2.33 0.84 2.12
N TRP A 121 1.39 1.73 2.43
CA TRP A 121 1.72 3.07 2.92
C TRP A 121 2.50 3.01 4.23
N SER A 122 2.16 2.09 5.12
CA SER A 122 2.86 1.89 6.38
C SER A 122 4.29 1.39 6.15
N ALA A 123 4.50 0.48 5.19
CA ALA A 123 5.82 -0.01 4.82
C ALA A 123 6.69 1.10 4.21
N LEU A 124 6.13 1.94 3.32
CA LEU A 124 6.83 3.11 2.78
C LEU A 124 7.25 4.09 3.90
N ARG A 125 6.35 4.34 4.85
CA ARG A 125 6.64 5.20 5.99
C ARG A 125 7.70 4.59 6.90
N ASP A 126 7.68 3.29 7.09
CA ASP A 126 8.68 2.57 7.89
C ASP A 126 10.06 2.60 7.21
N ALA A 127 10.11 2.35 5.90
CA ALA A 127 11.32 2.46 5.09
C ALA A 127 11.94 3.87 5.19
N LEU A 128 11.13 4.93 5.12
CA LEU A 128 11.60 6.29 5.31
C LEU A 128 12.09 6.54 6.74
N ALA A 129 11.40 6.02 7.77
CA ALA A 129 11.82 6.17 9.16
C ALA A 129 13.21 5.57 9.42
N SER A 130 13.56 4.50 8.70
CA SER A 130 14.88 3.87 8.80
C SER A 130 16.02 4.80 8.40
N LEU A 131 15.78 5.79 7.52
CA LEU A 131 16.77 6.81 7.14
C LEU A 131 17.21 7.70 8.31
N ALA A 132 16.43 7.77 9.37
CA ALA A 132 16.76 8.48 10.59
C ALA A 132 16.95 7.54 11.79
N ASP A 133 17.29 6.26 11.58
CA ASP A 133 17.37 5.24 12.63
C ASP A 133 16.13 5.20 13.52
N TYR A 134 14.95 5.44 12.96
CA TYR A 134 13.67 5.50 13.67
C TYR A 134 13.61 6.58 14.78
N ARG A 135 14.54 7.55 14.79
CA ARG A 135 14.56 8.66 15.74
C ARG A 135 13.40 9.63 15.51
N GLU A 136 12.89 9.68 14.28
CA GLU A 136 11.78 10.54 13.88
C GLU A 136 10.83 9.80 12.93
N ALA A 137 9.53 10.01 13.10
CA ALA A 137 8.53 9.52 12.18
C ALA A 137 8.43 10.45 10.95
N PRO A 138 8.60 9.95 9.71
CA PRO A 138 8.48 10.79 8.53
C PRO A 138 7.05 11.32 8.37
N ARG A 139 6.95 12.55 7.86
CA ARG A 139 5.68 13.06 7.36
C ARG A 139 5.52 12.61 5.92
N LEU A 140 4.64 11.64 5.69
CA LEU A 140 4.27 11.12 4.37
C LEU A 140 2.77 11.27 4.19
N ASP A 141 2.38 12.22 3.35
CA ASP A 141 0.97 12.44 3.01
C ASP A 141 0.52 11.45 1.91
N THR A 142 -0.77 11.12 1.86
CA THR A 142 -1.36 10.29 0.80
C THR A 142 -1.94 11.16 -0.32
N PRO A 143 -1.91 10.65 -1.56
CA PRO A 143 -1.22 9.46 -2.02
C PRO A 143 0.30 9.63 -1.92
N ALA A 144 1.02 8.57 -1.54
CA ALA A 144 2.47 8.57 -1.41
C ALA A 144 3.13 8.48 -2.80
N THR A 145 2.98 9.54 -3.60
CA THR A 145 3.63 9.63 -4.92
C THR A 145 5.16 9.65 -4.76
N PRO A 146 5.93 9.25 -5.79
CA PRO A 146 7.39 9.33 -5.75
C PRO A 146 7.92 10.71 -5.32
N GLU A 147 7.29 11.80 -5.78
CA GLU A 147 7.63 13.16 -5.33
C GLU A 147 7.47 13.32 -3.81
N ARG A 148 6.36 12.85 -3.23
CA ARG A 148 6.13 12.96 -1.77
C ARG A 148 7.08 12.09 -0.98
N VAL A 149 7.41 10.92 -1.50
CA VAL A 149 8.41 10.01 -0.90
C VAL A 149 9.78 10.67 -0.91
N LEU A 150 10.20 11.24 -2.04
CA LEU A 150 11.47 11.97 -2.16
C LEU A 150 11.54 13.14 -1.18
N LEU A 151 10.53 14.00 -1.18
CA LEU A 151 10.50 15.17 -0.28
C LEU A 151 10.52 14.77 1.20
N ALA A 152 9.88 13.66 1.57
CA ALA A 152 9.92 13.14 2.93
C ALA A 152 11.31 12.59 3.29
N ALA A 153 12.00 11.90 2.36
CA ALA A 153 13.37 11.44 2.52
C ALA A 153 14.35 12.60 2.68
N GLU A 154 14.29 13.61 1.81
CA GLU A 154 15.12 14.83 1.89
C GLU A 154 14.92 15.59 3.19
N ALA A 155 13.66 15.70 3.64
CA ALA A 155 13.34 16.37 4.91
C ALA A 155 13.92 15.64 6.12
N LEU A 156 13.99 14.31 6.12
CA LEU A 156 14.66 13.53 7.16
C LEU A 156 16.18 13.71 7.08
N HIS A 157 16.74 13.59 5.89
CA HIS A 157 18.18 13.73 5.67
C HIS A 157 18.69 15.12 6.10
N SER A 158 17.98 16.20 5.78
CA SER A 158 18.37 17.56 6.15
C SER A 158 18.36 17.81 7.66
N ARG A 159 17.50 17.11 8.41
CA ARG A 159 17.40 17.22 9.88
C ARG A 159 18.37 16.31 10.61
N HIS A 160 18.86 15.29 9.95
CA HIS A 160 19.77 14.28 10.49
C HIS A 160 21.04 14.18 9.63
N SER A 161 21.67 15.34 9.32
CA SER A 161 22.85 15.47 8.45
C SER A 161 24.14 14.85 9.03
N ASP A 162 24.10 14.33 10.22
CA ASP A 162 25.13 13.51 10.86
C ASP A 162 25.09 12.03 10.41
N TRP A 163 24.15 11.69 9.50
CA TRP A 163 24.06 10.39 8.89
C TRP A 163 25.28 10.12 7.99
N PRO A 164 26.00 9.01 8.16
CA PRO A 164 27.07 8.65 7.24
C PRO A 164 26.49 8.46 5.83
N PRO A 165 27.20 8.89 4.76
CA PRO A 165 26.76 8.63 3.39
C PRO A 165 26.56 7.14 3.20
N ALA A 166 25.51 6.76 2.49
CA ALA A 166 25.01 5.39 2.38
C ALA A 166 25.98 4.38 1.76
N PHE A 167 27.19 4.78 1.35
CA PHE A 167 28.24 3.92 0.83
C PHE A 167 29.62 4.50 1.15
N GLU A 168 30.22 4.13 2.28
CA GLU A 168 31.66 3.92 2.24
C GLU A 168 31.90 2.60 1.48
N GLU A 169 32.31 2.68 0.22
CA GLU A 169 32.93 1.56 -0.45
C GLU A 169 34.07 1.09 0.45
N SER A 170 33.93 -0.09 1.00
CA SER A 170 35.09 -0.79 1.62
C SER A 170 36.14 -0.91 0.53
N ALA A 171 37.13 -0.03 0.59
CA ALA A 171 38.32 -0.11 -0.25
C ALA A 171 38.97 -1.50 -0.08
N PRO A 172 39.51 -2.06 -1.16
CA PRO A 172 40.07 -3.43 -1.21
C PRO A 172 41.23 -3.67 -0.26
#